data_a91a8d17e39fa66b2620b33fed2e2bfc
#
_entry.id   a91a8d17e39fa66b2620b33fed2e2bfc
#
_cell.length_a   1.000
_cell.length_b   1.000
_cell.length_c   1.000
_cell.angle_alpha   90.00
_cell.angle_beta   90.00
_cell.angle_gamma   90.00
#
_symmetry.space_group_name_H-M   'P 1'
#
loop_
_entity.id
_entity.type
_entity.pdbx_description
1 polymer ?
#
loop_
_entity_poly.entity_id
_entity_poly.type
_entity_poly.pdbx_seq_one_letter_code
_entity_poly.pdbx_strand_id
1 'polypeptide(L)'
;LDDGGQNFFATEITEEANYPAYKEIIEKIKNDKSLGRRLTVKGLVEHFSKKPYGWRELDVLGMVANLWKKNVLQIVIHEVVVDDKNRSFKMDFARKNGLDTMILRIQEKIDDAILYKVKRIMQDAYDENIPLDETKLKEGIISFFESKRKFLSDLKTKYGPDYAGVGVATEIYRDFDAILRSSDTLTIFNEVISREDSLKDKAEQLEQLESFYRAGSNQQKNYKDAIEIAEWYRNNYMFNDLSALSDVIIRINDILSMKMPFGKMTELASLVFEAREVKTKILEDKCNVAKKRLEEDRTSINKELREVLNTDIAQERKDKIQEAADELNKKYDNWLSSLQPSTPNIEAYITSSHSQLEKFREFIATAIIDGTKPNTRSKRVKIIECVPVANKKIKSVDDVEKVLAAIKDKLLKELGDSDEINLD
;
A
#
# COMPACT_ATOMS: atom_id res chain seq x y z
N LEU A 1 62.85 -9.28 15.42
CA LEU A 1 61.63 -8.81 14.78
C LEU A 1 60.56 -9.84 15.08
N ASP A 2 59.88 -9.67 16.23
CA ASP A 2 58.75 -10.50 16.66
C ASP A 2 57.55 -10.22 15.76
N ASP A 3 57.20 -11.22 14.97
CA ASP A 3 56.01 -11.23 14.15
C ASP A 3 54.81 -11.57 15.05
N GLY A 4 54.18 -10.51 15.62
CA GLY A 4 53.06 -10.60 16.56
C GLY A 4 51.79 -11.24 15.99
N GLY A 5 51.84 -11.83 14.80
CA GLY A 5 50.72 -12.51 14.14
C GLY A 5 50.57 -14.02 14.40
N GLN A 6 51.51 -14.63 15.10
CA GLN A 6 51.56 -16.10 15.22
C GLN A 6 50.74 -16.71 16.35
N ASN A 7 50.35 -15.96 17.38
CA ASN A 7 49.85 -16.56 18.61
C ASN A 7 48.35 -16.74 18.72
N PHE A 8 47.55 -16.29 17.77
CA PHE A 8 46.08 -16.29 17.94
C PHE A 8 45.38 -17.58 17.51
N PHE A 9 45.94 -18.28 16.51
CA PHE A 9 45.45 -19.63 16.16
C PHE A 9 45.94 -20.70 17.14
N ALA A 10 46.81 -20.33 18.06
CA ALA A 10 47.52 -21.26 18.92
C ALA A 10 46.63 -21.90 19.97
N THR A 11 45.66 -21.17 20.54
CA THR A 11 45.04 -21.60 21.82
C THR A 11 43.95 -22.68 21.63
N GLU A 12 43.21 -22.69 20.52
CA GLU A 12 42.16 -23.70 20.29
C GLU A 12 42.62 -24.94 19.48
N ILE A 13 43.72 -24.82 18.74
CA ILE A 13 44.24 -25.92 17.88
C ILE A 13 45.45 -26.60 18.49
N THR A 14 46.22 -25.93 19.31
CA THR A 14 47.48 -26.42 19.89
C THR A 14 47.32 -27.63 20.79
N GLU A 15 46.16 -27.86 21.39
CA GLU A 15 45.89 -29.01 22.25
C GLU A 15 45.41 -30.24 21.48
N GLU A 16 45.23 -30.14 20.16
CA GLU A 16 44.79 -31.28 19.33
C GLU A 16 45.93 -32.14 18.84
N ALA A 17 45.72 -33.46 18.84
CA ALA A 17 46.73 -34.44 18.36
C ALA A 17 47.19 -34.19 16.92
N ASN A 18 46.38 -33.53 16.08
CA ASN A 18 46.65 -33.22 14.70
C ASN A 18 47.25 -31.83 14.48
N TYR A 19 47.60 -31.08 15.52
CA TYR A 19 48.13 -29.71 15.40
C TYR A 19 49.30 -29.56 14.41
N PRO A 20 50.32 -30.46 14.39
CA PRO A 20 51.38 -30.32 13.42
C PRO A 20 50.87 -30.38 11.95
N ALA A 21 49.89 -31.23 11.69
CA ALA A 21 49.31 -31.34 10.32
C ALA A 21 48.46 -30.08 9.96
N TYR A 22 47.74 -29.52 10.91
CA TYR A 22 47.04 -28.27 10.68
C TYR A 22 48.00 -27.12 10.37
N LYS A 23 49.13 -27.06 11.08
CA LYS A 23 50.17 -26.06 10.84
C LYS A 23 50.70 -26.15 9.42
N GLU A 24 51.05 -27.36 8.93
CA GLU A 24 51.51 -27.59 7.56
C GLU A 24 50.47 -27.12 6.51
N ILE A 25 49.20 -27.42 6.74
CA ILE A 25 48.11 -26.97 5.83
C ILE A 25 48.04 -25.45 5.82
N ILE A 26 48.03 -24.77 6.96
CA ILE A 26 48.00 -23.32 7.11
C ILE A 26 49.19 -22.67 6.42
N GLU A 27 50.40 -23.19 6.68
CA GLU A 27 51.62 -22.67 6.05
C GLU A 27 51.60 -22.83 4.53
N LYS A 28 51.12 -23.96 4.00
CA LYS A 28 50.94 -24.16 2.56
C LYS A 28 50.03 -23.15 1.95
N ILE A 29 48.86 -22.87 2.57
CA ILE A 29 47.89 -21.88 2.09
C ILE A 29 48.51 -20.49 2.11
N LYS A 30 49.23 -20.11 3.21
CA LYS A 30 49.92 -18.82 3.33
C LYS A 30 50.97 -18.63 2.26
N ASN A 31 51.79 -19.66 2.03
CA ASN A 31 52.86 -19.63 1.03
C ASN A 31 52.31 -19.48 -0.39
N ASP A 32 51.25 -20.21 -0.75
CA ASP A 32 50.65 -20.04 -2.07
C ASP A 32 50.02 -18.64 -2.25
N LYS A 33 49.35 -18.08 -1.18
CA LYS A 33 48.85 -16.70 -1.18
C LYS A 33 49.97 -15.68 -1.39
N SER A 34 51.13 -15.84 -0.73
CA SER A 34 52.26 -14.92 -0.87
C SER A 34 52.87 -14.95 -2.27
N LEU A 35 52.76 -16.09 -2.97
CA LEU A 35 53.19 -16.27 -4.38
C LEU A 35 52.11 -15.89 -5.40
N GLY A 36 50.97 -15.28 -4.94
CA GLY A 36 49.85 -14.92 -5.82
C GLY A 36 49.08 -16.11 -6.40
N ARG A 37 49.22 -17.30 -5.81
CA ARG A 37 48.57 -18.52 -6.29
C ARG A 37 47.29 -18.76 -5.52
N ARG A 38 46.23 -19.20 -6.23
CA ARG A 38 44.98 -19.65 -5.63
C ARG A 38 45.06 -21.13 -5.35
N LEU A 39 45.12 -21.55 -4.10
CA LEU A 39 45.15 -22.97 -3.72
C LEU A 39 43.73 -23.49 -3.60
N THR A 40 43.40 -24.55 -4.31
CA THR A 40 42.11 -25.24 -4.23
C THR A 40 42.17 -26.42 -3.27
N VAL A 41 41.02 -26.91 -2.80
CA VAL A 41 40.95 -28.13 -1.98
C VAL A 41 41.61 -29.30 -2.69
N LYS A 42 41.35 -29.48 -4.00
CA LYS A 42 42.00 -30.51 -4.83
C LYS A 42 43.52 -30.34 -4.86
N GLY A 43 44.00 -29.12 -5.12
CA GLY A 43 45.42 -28.81 -5.14
C GLY A 43 46.10 -29.06 -3.80
N LEU A 44 45.42 -28.80 -2.67
CA LEU A 44 45.93 -29.15 -1.35
C LEU A 44 46.01 -30.66 -1.15
N VAL A 45 44.99 -31.44 -1.52
CA VAL A 45 45.00 -32.91 -1.47
C VAL A 45 46.15 -33.47 -2.31
N GLU A 46 46.30 -33.02 -3.56
CA GLU A 46 47.38 -33.45 -4.42
C GLU A 46 48.77 -33.15 -3.87
N HIS A 47 48.97 -32.03 -3.17
CA HIS A 47 50.21 -31.65 -2.53
C HIS A 47 50.58 -32.63 -1.40
N PHE A 48 49.65 -32.86 -0.45
CA PHE A 48 49.89 -33.66 0.72
C PHE A 48 49.82 -35.17 0.44
N SER A 49 49.26 -35.63 -0.64
CA SER A 49 49.27 -37.04 -1.05
C SER A 49 50.60 -37.46 -1.66
N LYS A 50 51.48 -36.52 -2.05
CA LYS A 50 52.82 -36.79 -2.63
C LYS A 50 53.89 -36.87 -1.53
N LYS A 51 55.04 -37.42 -1.88
CA LYS A 51 56.24 -37.35 -1.01
C LYS A 51 56.61 -35.87 -0.72
N PRO A 52 57.04 -35.51 0.45
CA PRO A 52 57.40 -36.39 1.60
C PRO A 52 56.21 -36.78 2.51
N TYR A 53 55.00 -36.19 2.35
CA TYR A 53 53.88 -36.35 3.31
C TYR A 53 53.18 -37.72 3.14
N GLY A 54 52.67 -38.03 1.95
CA GLY A 54 51.97 -39.29 1.67
C GLY A 54 50.62 -39.43 2.44
N TRP A 55 49.97 -38.30 2.79
CA TRP A 55 48.68 -38.33 3.51
C TRP A 55 47.55 -38.85 2.63
N ARG A 56 46.62 -39.59 3.26
CA ARG A 56 45.44 -40.04 2.54
C ARG A 56 44.51 -38.88 2.28
N GLU A 57 43.90 -38.90 1.11
CA GLU A 57 42.94 -37.87 0.68
C GLU A 57 41.88 -37.55 1.75
N LEU A 58 41.28 -38.58 2.36
CA LEU A 58 40.24 -38.41 3.39
C LEU A 58 40.76 -37.72 4.63
N ASP A 59 42.02 -37.93 5.01
CA ASP A 59 42.63 -37.29 6.17
C ASP A 59 42.81 -35.78 5.89
N VAL A 60 43.29 -35.43 4.69
CA VAL A 60 43.42 -34.03 4.26
C VAL A 60 42.06 -33.32 4.22
N LEU A 61 41.06 -33.97 3.63
CA LEU A 61 39.69 -33.41 3.59
C LEU A 61 39.09 -33.25 4.98
N GLY A 62 39.32 -34.22 5.88
CA GLY A 62 38.87 -34.12 7.29
C GLY A 62 39.51 -32.94 8.00
N MET A 63 40.83 -32.71 7.79
CA MET A 63 41.55 -31.57 8.36
C MET A 63 41.03 -30.23 7.79
N VAL A 64 40.81 -30.15 6.49
CA VAL A 64 40.21 -28.95 5.86
C VAL A 64 38.82 -28.67 6.44
N ALA A 65 37.96 -29.68 6.56
CA ALA A 65 36.64 -29.55 7.12
C ALA A 65 36.68 -29.08 8.60
N ASN A 66 37.62 -29.60 9.40
CA ASN A 66 37.78 -29.20 10.79
C ASN A 66 38.27 -27.76 10.91
N LEU A 67 39.31 -27.38 10.16
CA LEU A 67 39.81 -25.99 10.12
C LEU A 67 38.74 -25.01 9.62
N TRP A 68 37.93 -25.40 8.66
CA TRP A 68 36.78 -24.59 8.18
C TRP A 68 35.70 -24.46 9.26
N LYS A 69 35.32 -25.57 9.92
CA LYS A 69 34.32 -25.53 11.00
C LYS A 69 34.80 -24.68 12.22
N LYS A 70 36.09 -24.60 12.43
CA LYS A 70 36.71 -23.77 13.47
C LYS A 70 36.97 -22.33 13.05
N ASN A 71 36.50 -21.91 11.87
CA ASN A 71 36.75 -20.58 11.29
C ASN A 71 38.24 -20.21 11.17
N VAL A 72 39.13 -21.17 11.02
CA VAL A 72 40.56 -20.93 10.78
C VAL A 72 40.84 -20.71 9.30
N LEU A 73 40.03 -21.32 8.43
CA LEU A 73 40.07 -21.11 6.99
C LEU A 73 38.67 -20.91 6.40
N GLN A 74 38.63 -20.20 5.30
CA GLN A 74 37.44 -20.00 4.48
C GLN A 74 37.56 -20.86 3.22
N ILE A 75 36.41 -21.35 2.74
CA ILE A 75 36.26 -21.94 1.43
C ILE A 75 35.48 -20.95 0.54
N VAL A 76 36.05 -20.62 -0.60
CA VAL A 76 35.49 -19.65 -1.56
C VAL A 76 35.16 -20.35 -2.87
N ILE A 77 33.92 -20.22 -3.35
CA ILE A 77 33.46 -20.74 -4.64
C ILE A 77 32.88 -19.57 -5.43
N HIS A 78 33.35 -19.38 -6.65
CA HIS A 78 32.93 -18.27 -7.53
C HIS A 78 33.00 -16.89 -6.81
N GLU A 79 34.10 -16.64 -6.11
CA GLU A 79 34.39 -15.44 -5.31
C GLU A 79 33.41 -15.23 -4.11
N VAL A 80 32.56 -16.19 -3.76
CA VAL A 80 31.66 -16.17 -2.62
C VAL A 80 32.20 -17.07 -1.51
N VAL A 81 32.32 -16.54 -0.28
CA VAL A 81 32.65 -17.34 0.89
C VAL A 81 31.49 -18.27 1.22
N VAL A 82 31.79 -19.54 1.40
CA VAL A 82 30.79 -20.57 1.69
C VAL A 82 30.38 -20.51 3.16
N ASP A 83 29.08 -20.36 3.41
CA ASP A 83 28.50 -20.42 4.76
C ASP A 83 28.41 -21.86 5.27
N ASP A 84 28.61 -22.05 6.57
CA ASP A 84 28.47 -23.33 7.27
C ASP A 84 27.04 -23.89 7.22
N LYS A 85 26.02 -23.07 6.96
CA LYS A 85 24.62 -23.48 6.79
C LYS A 85 24.30 -24.04 5.41
N ASN A 86 25.23 -23.92 4.44
CA ASN A 86 25.00 -24.36 3.05
C ASN A 86 25.03 -25.90 2.96
N ARG A 87 23.84 -26.51 2.94
CA ARG A 87 23.67 -27.98 2.84
C ARG A 87 24.17 -28.54 1.52
N SER A 88 23.97 -27.85 0.40
CA SER A 88 24.41 -28.30 -0.91
C SER A 88 25.91 -28.40 -0.94
N PHE A 89 26.63 -27.38 -0.47
CA PHE A 89 28.08 -27.39 -0.37
C PHE A 89 28.59 -28.58 0.50
N LYS A 90 28.00 -28.80 1.70
CA LYS A 90 28.39 -29.90 2.57
C LYS A 90 28.26 -31.27 1.88
N MET A 91 27.21 -31.46 1.07
CA MET A 91 27.00 -32.68 0.30
C MET A 91 28.04 -32.81 -0.84
N ASP A 92 28.30 -31.71 -1.55
CA ASP A 92 29.31 -31.72 -2.64
C ASP A 92 30.72 -31.97 -2.11
N PHE A 93 31.09 -31.32 -1.00
CA PHE A 93 32.37 -31.55 -0.31
C PHE A 93 32.50 -33.00 0.14
N ALA A 94 31.49 -33.58 0.80
CA ALA A 94 31.47 -34.95 1.26
C ALA A 94 31.55 -35.97 0.09
N ARG A 95 30.95 -35.63 -1.05
CA ARG A 95 30.99 -36.43 -2.28
C ARG A 95 32.22 -36.19 -3.15
N LYS A 96 33.12 -35.28 -2.72
CA LYS A 96 34.30 -34.83 -3.46
C LYS A 96 33.98 -34.18 -4.79
N ASN A 97 32.78 -33.59 -4.93
CA ASN A 97 32.40 -32.91 -6.14
C ASN A 97 32.94 -31.47 -6.13
N GLY A 98 33.55 -31.02 -7.24
CA GLY A 98 33.94 -29.61 -7.39
C GLY A 98 35.10 -29.17 -6.49
N LEU A 99 35.94 -30.07 -5.97
CA LEU A 99 37.08 -29.73 -5.13
C LEU A 99 38.12 -28.82 -5.80
N ASP A 100 38.14 -28.79 -7.11
CA ASP A 100 38.98 -27.94 -7.96
C ASP A 100 38.47 -26.49 -8.09
N THR A 101 37.21 -26.26 -7.76
CA THR A 101 36.59 -24.89 -7.73
C THR A 101 36.59 -24.30 -6.32
N MET A 102 36.85 -25.09 -5.28
CA MET A 102 36.85 -24.71 -3.89
C MET A 102 38.20 -24.10 -3.51
N ILE A 103 38.31 -22.78 -3.47
CA ILE A 103 39.54 -22.05 -3.14
C ILE A 103 39.63 -21.92 -1.61
N LEU A 104 40.84 -22.20 -1.08
CA LEU A 104 41.13 -22.07 0.34
C LEU A 104 41.76 -20.71 0.64
N ARG A 105 41.27 -20.04 1.65
CA ARG A 105 41.82 -18.80 2.24
C ARG A 105 41.97 -18.95 3.73
N ILE A 106 43.02 -18.39 4.31
CA ILE A 106 43.11 -18.28 5.78
C ILE A 106 42.14 -17.22 6.23
N GLN A 107 41.38 -17.51 7.27
CA GLN A 107 40.58 -16.52 7.95
C GLN A 107 41.49 -15.50 8.62
N GLU A 108 41.52 -14.29 8.15
CA GLU A 108 42.28 -13.22 8.82
C GLU A 108 41.48 -12.77 10.04
N LYS A 109 42.18 -12.63 11.19
CA LYS A 109 41.57 -12.07 12.41
C LYS A 109 41.16 -10.63 12.10
N ILE A 110 39.95 -10.32 12.41
CA ILE A 110 39.46 -8.94 12.28
C ILE A 110 40.08 -8.10 13.40
N ASP A 111 40.60 -6.93 13.01
CA ASP A 111 41.19 -5.99 13.96
C ASP A 111 40.18 -5.61 15.07
N ASP A 112 40.63 -5.66 16.31
CA ASP A 112 39.80 -5.28 17.46
C ASP A 112 39.28 -3.86 17.33
N ALA A 113 40.00 -2.95 16.65
CA ALA A 113 39.54 -1.59 16.35
C ALA A 113 38.27 -1.60 15.45
N ILE A 114 38.19 -2.53 14.49
CA ILE A 114 37.02 -2.71 13.65
C ILE A 114 35.82 -3.22 14.48
N LEU A 115 36.06 -4.23 15.35
CA LEU A 115 35.03 -4.76 16.24
C LEU A 115 34.46 -3.68 17.15
N TYR A 116 35.34 -2.90 17.80
CA TYR A 116 34.95 -1.78 18.67
C TYR A 116 34.14 -0.72 17.89
N LYS A 117 34.59 -0.38 16.70
CA LYS A 117 33.93 0.64 15.87
C LYS A 117 32.53 0.18 15.46
N VAL A 118 32.38 -1.05 14.97
CA VAL A 118 31.08 -1.62 14.57
C VAL A 118 30.14 -1.72 15.77
N LYS A 119 30.61 -2.24 16.91
CA LYS A 119 29.82 -2.28 18.14
C LYS A 119 29.30 -0.90 18.53
N ARG A 120 30.18 0.11 18.50
CA ARG A 120 29.81 1.49 18.82
C ARG A 120 28.75 2.04 17.87
N ILE A 121 28.87 1.77 16.56
CA ILE A 121 27.86 2.20 15.58
C ILE A 121 26.49 1.59 15.92
N MET A 122 26.44 0.29 16.21
CA MET A 122 25.19 -0.40 16.55
C MET A 122 24.58 0.15 17.84
N GLN A 123 25.40 0.44 18.85
CA GLN A 123 24.94 1.03 20.09
C GLN A 123 24.49 2.49 19.92
N ASP A 124 25.27 3.32 19.22
CA ASP A 124 24.96 4.73 19.03
C ASP A 124 23.71 4.95 18.15
N ALA A 125 23.53 4.13 17.11
CA ALA A 125 22.41 4.31 16.18
C ALA A 125 21.13 3.61 16.66
N TYR A 126 21.25 2.42 17.27
CA TYR A 126 20.08 1.56 17.49
C TYR A 126 19.93 1.08 18.95
N ASP A 127 20.76 1.56 19.87
CA ASP A 127 20.84 1.11 21.28
C ASP A 127 21.06 -0.41 21.43
N GLU A 128 21.68 -1.03 20.42
CA GLU A 128 21.95 -2.47 20.40
C GLU A 128 23.28 -2.79 21.11
N ASN A 129 23.19 -3.43 22.28
CA ASN A 129 24.37 -3.83 23.07
C ASN A 129 24.80 -5.26 22.73
N ILE A 130 25.50 -5.43 21.61
CA ILE A 130 26.00 -6.72 21.15
C ILE A 130 27.37 -7.01 21.83
N PRO A 131 27.64 -8.25 22.32
CA PRO A 131 28.95 -8.61 22.90
C PRO A 131 30.10 -8.36 21.89
N LEU A 132 31.26 -7.94 22.43
CA LEU A 132 32.50 -7.72 21.68
C LEU A 132 33.21 -9.06 21.40
N ASP A 133 32.59 -9.87 20.57
CA ASP A 133 33.08 -11.15 20.07
C ASP A 133 32.75 -11.19 18.58
N GLU A 134 33.71 -11.59 17.75
CA GLU A 134 33.53 -11.53 16.27
C GLU A 134 32.30 -12.28 15.80
N THR A 135 32.09 -13.50 16.32
CA THR A 135 30.96 -14.35 15.91
C THR A 135 29.63 -13.78 16.41
N LYS A 136 29.57 -13.42 17.70
CA LYS A 136 28.35 -12.85 18.31
C LYS A 136 28.01 -11.50 17.74
N LEU A 137 29.01 -10.68 17.43
CA LEU A 137 28.82 -9.37 16.81
C LEU A 137 28.24 -9.52 15.40
N LYS A 138 28.79 -10.44 14.61
CA LYS A 138 28.23 -10.78 13.29
C LYS A 138 26.79 -11.27 13.37
N GLU A 139 26.53 -12.26 14.23
CA GLU A 139 25.20 -12.84 14.40
C GLU A 139 24.18 -11.79 14.86
N GLY A 140 24.57 -10.95 15.83
CA GLY A 140 23.70 -9.87 16.30
C GLY A 140 23.37 -8.85 15.21
N ILE A 141 24.36 -8.42 14.43
CA ILE A 141 24.18 -7.50 13.31
C ILE A 141 23.25 -8.11 12.25
N ILE A 142 23.51 -9.34 11.84
CA ILE A 142 22.67 -10.03 10.83
C ILE A 142 21.24 -10.15 11.36
N SER A 143 21.05 -10.63 12.58
CA SER A 143 19.72 -10.78 13.18
C SER A 143 18.96 -9.46 13.26
N PHE A 144 19.64 -8.39 13.67
CA PHE A 144 19.05 -7.05 13.74
C PHE A 144 18.60 -6.57 12.35
N PHE A 145 19.52 -6.51 11.39
CA PHE A 145 19.20 -5.98 10.06
C PHE A 145 18.22 -6.86 9.28
N GLU A 146 18.25 -8.19 9.44
CA GLU A 146 17.26 -9.09 8.84
C GLU A 146 15.85 -8.83 9.39
N SER A 147 15.72 -8.67 10.70
CA SER A 147 14.45 -8.33 11.34
C SER A 147 13.89 -7.01 10.83
N LYS A 148 14.74 -5.96 10.83
CA LYS A 148 14.33 -4.62 10.36
C LYS A 148 14.06 -4.60 8.87
N ARG A 149 14.88 -5.28 8.05
CA ARG A 149 14.66 -5.42 6.60
C ARG A 149 13.33 -6.10 6.29
N LYS A 150 12.96 -7.14 7.04
CA LYS A 150 11.66 -7.80 6.90
C LYS A 150 10.52 -6.83 7.17
N PHE A 151 10.55 -6.10 8.28
CA PHE A 151 9.57 -5.07 8.61
C PHE A 151 9.41 -4.05 7.47
N LEU A 152 10.52 -3.49 6.97
CA LEU A 152 10.52 -2.51 5.88
C LEU A 152 9.98 -3.11 4.56
N SER A 153 10.28 -4.38 4.28
CA SER A 153 9.73 -5.10 3.12
C SER A 153 8.22 -5.28 3.20
N ASP A 154 7.73 -5.62 4.40
CA ASP A 154 6.29 -5.79 4.64
C ASP A 154 5.55 -4.46 4.44
N LEU A 155 6.13 -3.32 4.86
CA LEU A 155 5.57 -2.00 4.61
C LEU A 155 5.45 -1.71 3.12
N LYS A 156 6.51 -1.95 2.35
CA LYS A 156 6.53 -1.75 0.88
C LYS A 156 5.51 -2.62 0.14
N THR A 157 5.25 -3.81 0.66
CA THR A 157 4.27 -4.73 0.06
C THR A 157 2.84 -4.32 0.39
N LYS A 158 2.62 -3.82 1.61
CA LYS A 158 1.28 -3.51 2.13
C LYS A 158 0.77 -2.14 1.72
N TYR A 159 1.66 -1.15 1.53
CA TYR A 159 1.30 0.24 1.27
C TYR A 159 1.94 0.75 -0.01
N GLY A 160 1.27 1.70 -0.68
CA GLY A 160 1.83 2.37 -1.86
C GLY A 160 3.04 3.26 -1.54
N PRO A 161 3.85 3.62 -2.53
CA PRO A 161 5.09 4.38 -2.33
C PRO A 161 4.86 5.77 -1.72
N ASP A 162 3.70 6.37 -1.95
CA ASP A 162 3.33 7.71 -1.47
C ASP A 162 2.68 7.68 -0.07
N TYR A 163 2.47 6.50 0.51
CA TYR A 163 1.92 6.39 1.85
C TYR A 163 2.97 6.75 2.90
N ALA A 164 2.52 7.30 4.04
CA ALA A 164 3.37 7.86 5.10
C ALA A 164 4.67 7.09 5.37
N GLY A 165 5.81 7.66 5.00
CA GLY A 165 7.14 7.13 5.29
C GLY A 165 7.60 5.94 4.42
N VAL A 166 6.77 5.38 3.53
CA VAL A 166 7.14 4.20 2.70
C VAL A 166 8.31 4.49 1.76
N GLY A 167 8.40 5.72 1.24
CA GLY A 167 9.56 6.17 0.46
C GLY A 167 10.85 6.08 1.27
N VAL A 168 10.85 6.60 2.50
CA VAL A 168 11.99 6.56 3.42
C VAL A 168 12.29 5.11 3.86
N ALA A 169 11.26 4.31 4.15
CA ALA A 169 11.43 2.89 4.44
C ALA A 169 12.15 2.15 3.29
N THR A 170 11.92 2.55 2.04
CA THR A 170 12.60 1.98 0.88
C THR A 170 14.08 2.37 0.83
N GLU A 171 14.44 3.58 1.23
CA GLU A 171 15.84 4.02 1.31
C GLU A 171 16.60 3.29 2.42
N ILE A 172 16.00 3.14 3.60
CA ILE A 172 16.57 2.39 4.72
C ILE A 172 16.73 0.90 4.34
N TYR A 173 15.73 0.32 3.69
CA TYR A 173 15.79 -1.06 3.21
C TYR A 173 17.00 -1.31 2.31
N ARG A 174 17.35 -0.38 1.42
CA ARG A 174 18.51 -0.52 0.52
C ARG A 174 19.83 -0.57 1.28
N ASP A 175 19.99 0.24 2.34
CA ASP A 175 21.19 0.21 3.16
C ASP A 175 21.33 -1.13 3.91
N PHE A 176 20.24 -1.63 4.48
CA PHE A 176 20.23 -2.91 5.19
C PHE A 176 20.46 -4.09 4.24
N ASP A 177 19.85 -4.05 3.05
CA ASP A 177 20.07 -5.06 2.02
C ASP A 177 21.53 -5.08 1.55
N ALA A 178 22.18 -3.93 1.44
CA ALA A 178 23.57 -3.83 1.06
C ALA A 178 24.50 -4.46 2.12
N ILE A 179 24.25 -4.21 3.43
CA ILE A 179 24.99 -4.82 4.54
C ILE A 179 24.83 -6.35 4.54
N LEU A 180 23.61 -6.83 4.28
CA LEU A 180 23.29 -8.27 4.32
C LEU A 180 23.63 -9.04 3.04
N ARG A 181 24.20 -8.38 2.04
CA ARG A 181 24.51 -9.01 0.73
C ARG A 181 25.65 -10.01 0.82
N SER A 182 26.60 -9.82 1.72
CA SER A 182 27.76 -10.69 1.92
C SER A 182 27.56 -11.63 3.10
N SER A 183 28.17 -12.83 3.05
CA SER A 183 28.30 -13.72 4.19
C SER A 183 29.66 -13.57 4.91
N ASP A 184 30.58 -12.83 4.29
CA ASP A 184 31.91 -12.59 4.86
C ASP A 184 31.87 -11.55 5.96
N THR A 185 32.42 -11.90 7.15
CA THR A 185 32.35 -11.06 8.35
C THR A 185 33.00 -9.70 8.17
N LEU A 186 34.21 -9.65 7.60
CA LEU A 186 34.92 -8.40 7.40
C LEU A 186 34.19 -7.48 6.41
N THR A 187 33.61 -8.05 5.36
CA THR A 187 32.81 -7.31 4.39
C THR A 187 31.57 -6.72 5.06
N ILE A 188 30.83 -7.50 5.87
CA ILE A 188 29.66 -7.01 6.62
C ILE A 188 30.06 -5.83 7.53
N PHE A 189 31.16 -5.97 8.29
CA PHE A 189 31.63 -4.93 9.20
C PHE A 189 32.05 -3.66 8.46
N ASN A 190 32.76 -3.79 7.34
CA ASN A 190 33.13 -2.66 6.52
C ASN A 190 31.91 -1.98 5.89
N GLU A 191 30.87 -2.73 5.49
CA GLU A 191 29.61 -2.15 5.01
C GLU A 191 28.89 -1.34 6.11
N VAL A 192 28.88 -1.83 7.36
CA VAL A 192 28.34 -1.09 8.51
C VAL A 192 29.15 0.19 8.74
N ILE A 193 30.50 0.10 8.76
CA ILE A 193 31.38 1.27 8.98
C ILE A 193 31.23 2.29 7.87
N SER A 194 31.17 1.85 6.60
CA SER A 194 31.06 2.77 5.46
C SER A 194 29.74 3.53 5.43
N ARG A 195 28.72 3.03 6.12
CA ARG A 195 27.37 3.63 6.22
C ARG A 195 27.10 4.26 7.59
N GLU A 196 28.13 4.45 8.43
CA GLU A 196 27.95 4.96 9.80
C GLU A 196 27.03 6.19 9.85
N ASP A 197 27.30 7.22 9.07
CA ASP A 197 26.51 8.44 9.06
C ASP A 197 25.08 8.18 8.56
N SER A 198 24.92 7.42 7.46
CA SER A 198 23.58 7.07 6.94
C SER A 198 22.77 6.25 7.94
N LEU A 199 23.38 5.34 8.68
CA LEU A 199 22.71 4.54 9.69
C LEU A 199 22.25 5.38 10.88
N LYS A 200 23.10 6.31 11.34
CA LYS A 200 22.77 7.26 12.42
C LYS A 200 21.65 8.21 12.01
N ASP A 201 21.74 8.81 10.82
CA ASP A 201 20.74 9.74 10.32
C ASP A 201 19.36 9.09 10.13
N LYS A 202 19.34 7.80 9.77
CA LYS A 202 18.12 7.04 9.53
C LYS A 202 17.57 6.29 10.73
N ALA A 203 18.30 6.24 11.83
CA ALA A 203 17.89 5.52 13.05
C ALA A 203 16.61 6.11 13.63
N GLU A 204 16.53 7.42 13.79
CA GLU A 204 15.33 8.11 14.26
C GLU A 204 14.14 7.89 13.32
N GLN A 205 14.39 7.94 11.99
CA GLN A 205 13.36 7.69 11.00
C GLN A 205 12.81 6.26 11.09
N LEU A 206 13.67 5.28 11.35
CA LEU A 206 13.27 3.88 11.54
C LEU A 206 12.40 3.73 12.80
N GLU A 207 12.78 4.36 13.91
CA GLU A 207 12.02 4.35 15.14
C GLU A 207 10.63 4.98 14.96
N GLN A 208 10.55 6.11 14.27
CA GLN A 208 9.30 6.77 13.92
C GLN A 208 8.41 5.88 13.05
N LEU A 209 8.98 5.18 12.07
CA LEU A 209 8.27 4.19 11.25
C LEU A 209 7.72 3.04 12.11
N GLU A 210 8.55 2.46 12.98
CA GLU A 210 8.13 1.38 13.87
C GLU A 210 7.01 1.81 14.81
N SER A 211 7.10 3.01 15.37
CA SER A 211 6.07 3.57 16.24
C SER A 211 4.75 3.78 15.49
N PHE A 212 4.81 4.36 14.30
CA PHE A 212 3.62 4.64 13.50
C PHE A 212 2.93 3.36 13.03
N TYR A 213 3.70 2.35 12.56
CA TYR A 213 3.15 1.11 12.02
C TYR A 213 2.90 0.02 13.08
N ARG A 214 3.14 0.31 14.36
CA ARG A 214 2.82 -0.61 15.45
C ARG A 214 1.33 -0.95 15.42
N ALA A 215 1.00 -2.22 15.67
CA ALA A 215 -0.40 -2.66 15.76
C ALA A 215 -1.19 -1.84 16.78
N GLY A 216 -2.34 -1.32 16.37
CA GLY A 216 -3.18 -0.47 17.21
C GLY A 216 -2.69 0.98 17.38
N SER A 217 -1.76 1.44 16.56
CA SER A 217 -1.26 2.83 16.59
C SER A 217 -2.39 3.84 16.34
N ASN A 218 -2.60 4.73 17.30
CA ASN A 218 -3.53 5.86 17.15
C ASN A 218 -3.08 6.83 16.04
N GLN A 219 -1.77 6.97 15.82
CA GLN A 219 -1.23 7.81 14.75
C GLN A 219 -1.65 7.28 13.37
N GLN A 220 -1.55 5.96 13.15
CA GLN A 220 -2.00 5.35 11.91
C GLN A 220 -3.50 5.47 11.70
N LYS A 221 -4.29 5.36 12.79
CA LYS A 221 -5.73 5.58 12.73
C LYS A 221 -6.06 7.01 12.31
N ASN A 222 -5.46 8.00 12.98
CA ASN A 222 -5.67 9.42 12.65
C ASN A 222 -5.26 9.75 11.22
N TYR A 223 -4.18 9.14 10.72
CA TYR A 223 -3.74 9.30 9.34
C TYR A 223 -4.76 8.75 8.33
N LYS A 224 -5.33 7.58 8.59
CA LYS A 224 -6.41 7.02 7.77
C LYS A 224 -7.67 7.88 7.81
N ASP A 225 -8.05 8.32 9.00
CA ASP A 225 -9.20 9.21 9.19
C ASP A 225 -9.02 10.53 8.42
N ALA A 226 -7.77 11.04 8.34
CA ALA A 226 -7.45 12.23 7.56
C ALA A 226 -7.60 11.99 6.05
N ILE A 227 -7.15 10.85 5.55
CA ILE A 227 -7.34 10.46 4.15
C ILE A 227 -8.83 10.37 3.83
N GLU A 228 -9.61 9.68 4.66
CA GLU A 228 -11.05 9.52 4.45
C GLU A 228 -11.79 10.86 4.39
N ILE A 229 -11.43 11.81 5.27
CA ILE A 229 -12.09 13.12 5.29
C ILE A 229 -11.69 14.00 4.10
N ALA A 230 -10.41 13.93 3.68
CA ALA A 230 -9.93 14.62 2.49
C ALA A 230 -10.56 14.07 1.20
N GLU A 231 -10.72 12.75 1.09
CA GLU A 231 -11.44 12.10 -0.01
C GLU A 231 -12.93 12.47 0.00
N TRP A 232 -13.56 12.45 1.18
CA TRP A 232 -14.94 12.89 1.30
C TRP A 232 -15.11 14.34 0.83
N TYR A 233 -14.24 15.25 1.23
CA TYR A 233 -14.27 16.65 0.77
C TYR A 233 -14.14 16.75 -0.74
N ARG A 234 -13.15 16.07 -1.34
CA ARG A 234 -12.91 16.06 -2.79
C ARG A 234 -14.12 15.57 -3.58
N ASN A 235 -14.81 14.55 -3.08
CA ASN A 235 -15.97 13.96 -3.74
C ASN A 235 -17.25 14.79 -3.58
N ASN A 236 -17.29 15.71 -2.63
CA ASN A 236 -18.49 16.45 -2.28
C ASN A 236 -18.40 17.95 -2.52
N TYR A 237 -17.21 18.53 -2.78
CA TYR A 237 -17.04 19.98 -2.86
C TYR A 237 -17.81 20.62 -4.03
N MET A 238 -18.06 19.91 -5.13
CA MET A 238 -18.83 20.39 -6.27
C MET A 238 -20.34 20.53 -5.97
N PHE A 239 -20.83 19.79 -5.01
CA PHE A 239 -22.26 19.68 -4.68
C PHE A 239 -22.65 20.40 -3.39
N ASN A 240 -21.70 20.99 -2.71
CA ASN A 240 -21.90 21.56 -1.38
C ASN A 240 -21.08 22.83 -1.19
N ASP A 241 -21.62 23.77 -0.44
CA ASP A 241 -20.80 24.83 0.13
C ASP A 241 -19.96 24.25 1.28
N LEU A 242 -18.72 23.92 0.96
CA LEU A 242 -17.73 23.40 1.89
C LEU A 242 -16.64 24.42 2.22
N SER A 243 -16.91 25.72 1.99
CA SER A 243 -15.95 26.81 2.23
C SER A 243 -15.39 26.79 3.66
N ALA A 244 -16.22 26.47 4.65
CA ALA A 244 -15.82 26.36 6.06
C ALA A 244 -14.79 25.23 6.32
N LEU A 245 -14.66 24.25 5.42
CA LEU A 245 -13.68 23.16 5.52
C LEU A 245 -12.40 23.41 4.72
N SER A 246 -12.38 24.37 3.81
CA SER A 246 -11.29 24.59 2.86
C SER A 246 -9.93 24.69 3.54
N ASP A 247 -9.79 25.57 4.53
CA ASP A 247 -8.51 25.82 5.19
C ASP A 247 -8.01 24.60 5.99
N VAL A 248 -8.93 23.92 6.66
CA VAL A 248 -8.62 22.70 7.41
C VAL A 248 -8.18 21.58 6.49
N ILE A 249 -8.85 21.40 5.36
CA ILE A 249 -8.50 20.37 4.36
C ILE A 249 -7.17 20.68 3.67
N ILE A 250 -6.85 21.94 3.38
CA ILE A 250 -5.54 22.33 2.86
C ILE A 250 -4.44 21.88 3.83
N ARG A 251 -4.56 22.22 5.12
CA ARG A 251 -3.61 21.82 6.16
C ARG A 251 -3.50 20.30 6.32
N ILE A 252 -4.62 19.58 6.24
CA ILE A 252 -4.63 18.11 6.23
C ILE A 252 -3.83 17.59 5.03
N ASN A 253 -4.10 18.08 3.83
CA ASN A 253 -3.39 17.65 2.62
C ASN A 253 -1.90 17.98 2.66
N ASP A 254 -1.51 19.13 3.21
CA ASP A 254 -0.11 19.49 3.42
C ASP A 254 0.62 18.46 4.29
N ILE A 255 -0.01 18.02 5.40
CA ILE A 255 0.55 16.98 6.27
C ILE A 255 0.57 15.62 5.56
N LEU A 256 -0.49 15.24 4.85
CA LEU A 256 -0.57 13.98 4.12
C LEU A 256 0.46 13.89 2.98
N SER A 257 0.88 15.02 2.42
CA SER A 257 1.89 15.09 1.36
C SER A 257 3.34 15.00 1.87
N MET A 258 3.56 15.07 3.18
CA MET A 258 4.90 14.99 3.77
C MET A 258 5.47 13.57 3.64
N LYS A 259 6.76 13.47 3.28
CA LYS A 259 7.46 12.17 3.26
C LYS A 259 7.46 11.48 4.63
N MET A 260 7.59 12.25 5.70
CA MET A 260 7.65 11.80 7.10
C MET A 260 6.70 12.67 7.95
N PRO A 261 5.39 12.37 7.96
CA PRO A 261 4.43 13.23 8.65
C PRO A 261 4.35 13.00 10.18
N PHE A 262 5.15 12.10 10.73
CA PHE A 262 5.00 11.56 12.09
C PHE A 262 5.06 12.61 13.19
N GLY A 263 5.92 13.64 13.05
CA GLY A 263 5.97 14.76 13.96
C GLY A 263 4.73 15.67 13.96
N LYS A 264 3.85 15.50 12.96
CA LYS A 264 2.62 16.28 12.82
C LYS A 264 1.34 15.53 13.19
N MET A 265 1.46 14.31 13.74
CA MET A 265 0.29 13.45 14.02
C MET A 265 -0.66 14.05 15.06
N THR A 266 -0.17 14.81 16.04
CA THR A 266 -1.02 15.50 17.03
C THR A 266 -1.81 16.64 16.36
N GLU A 267 -1.16 17.43 15.50
CA GLU A 267 -1.80 18.47 14.72
C GLU A 267 -2.85 17.86 13.78
N LEU A 268 -2.49 16.78 13.08
CA LEU A 268 -3.40 16.07 12.19
C LEU A 268 -4.63 15.56 12.91
N ALA A 269 -4.48 15.00 14.12
CA ALA A 269 -5.61 14.54 14.93
C ALA A 269 -6.58 15.67 15.27
N SER A 270 -6.07 16.85 15.62
CA SER A 270 -6.87 18.04 15.89
C SER A 270 -7.62 18.52 14.66
N LEU A 271 -6.95 18.57 13.51
CA LEU A 271 -7.57 18.95 12.24
C LEU A 271 -8.65 17.96 11.79
N VAL A 272 -8.43 16.68 11.97
CA VAL A 272 -9.43 15.63 11.68
C VAL A 272 -10.65 15.78 12.56
N PHE A 273 -10.45 16.06 13.85
CA PHE A 273 -11.55 16.31 14.78
C PHE A 273 -12.37 17.53 14.33
N GLU A 274 -11.71 18.68 14.09
CA GLU A 274 -12.35 19.91 13.60
C GLU A 274 -13.13 19.66 12.30
N ALA A 275 -12.50 18.99 11.34
CA ALA A 275 -13.13 18.68 10.06
C ALA A 275 -14.35 17.76 10.20
N ARG A 276 -14.33 16.81 11.15
CA ARG A 276 -15.48 15.95 11.46
C ARG A 276 -16.65 16.70 12.07
N GLU A 277 -16.38 17.60 13.00
CA GLU A 277 -17.40 18.47 13.61
C GLU A 277 -18.10 19.31 12.54
N VAL A 278 -17.32 19.99 11.68
CA VAL A 278 -17.88 20.81 10.59
C VAL A 278 -18.64 19.96 9.59
N LYS A 279 -18.09 18.81 9.19
CA LYS A 279 -18.75 17.83 8.29
C LYS A 279 -20.10 17.39 8.86
N THR A 280 -20.13 17.02 10.15
CA THR A 280 -21.36 16.58 10.82
C THR A 280 -22.42 17.67 10.78
N LYS A 281 -22.03 18.90 11.12
CA LYS A 281 -22.96 20.05 11.08
C LYS A 281 -23.50 20.29 9.67
N ILE A 282 -22.67 20.28 8.65
CA ILE A 282 -23.09 20.41 7.24
C ILE A 282 -24.11 19.34 6.86
N LEU A 283 -23.83 18.08 7.23
CA LEU A 283 -24.73 16.97 6.93
C LEU A 283 -26.06 17.03 7.72
N GLU A 284 -26.01 17.48 8.97
CA GLU A 284 -27.21 17.72 9.76
C GLU A 284 -28.07 18.83 9.18
N ASP A 285 -27.49 19.98 8.82
CA ASP A 285 -28.17 21.08 8.17
C ASP A 285 -28.83 20.64 6.86
N LYS A 286 -28.14 19.91 6.02
CA LYS A 286 -28.69 19.34 4.78
C LYS A 286 -29.84 18.36 5.05
N CYS A 287 -29.66 17.47 6.02
CA CYS A 287 -30.71 16.54 6.42
C CYS A 287 -31.97 17.28 6.88
N ASN A 288 -31.81 18.35 7.66
CA ASN A 288 -32.94 19.18 8.12
C ASN A 288 -33.62 19.90 6.97
N VAL A 289 -32.87 20.47 6.04
CA VAL A 289 -33.43 21.09 4.81
C VAL A 289 -34.20 20.06 3.98
N ALA A 290 -33.64 18.87 3.80
CA ALA A 290 -34.30 17.79 3.05
C ALA A 290 -35.60 17.32 3.74
N LYS A 291 -35.57 17.14 5.06
CA LYS A 291 -36.77 16.80 5.86
C LYS A 291 -37.87 17.83 5.69
N LYS A 292 -37.51 19.11 5.87
CA LYS A 292 -38.46 20.20 5.72
C LYS A 292 -39.08 20.19 4.31
N ARG A 293 -38.29 19.99 3.26
CA ARG A 293 -38.78 19.91 1.90
C ARG A 293 -39.75 18.74 1.69
N LEU A 294 -39.40 17.56 2.18
CA LEU A 294 -40.27 16.37 2.11
C LEU A 294 -41.59 16.59 2.82
N GLU A 295 -41.58 17.27 3.98
CA GLU A 295 -42.78 17.63 4.73
C GLU A 295 -43.67 18.67 4.00
N GLU A 296 -43.03 19.66 3.34
CA GLU A 296 -43.72 20.65 2.50
C GLU A 296 -44.38 19.98 1.29
N ASP A 297 -43.63 19.09 0.57
CA ASP A 297 -44.16 18.33 -0.56
C ASP A 297 -45.34 17.44 -0.14
N ARG A 298 -45.21 16.73 1.00
CA ARG A 298 -46.31 15.93 1.57
C ARG A 298 -47.54 16.76 1.93
N THR A 299 -47.32 17.96 2.46
CA THR A 299 -48.39 18.88 2.79
C THR A 299 -49.11 19.35 1.50
N SER A 300 -48.33 19.60 0.43
CA SER A 300 -48.88 19.96 -0.88
C SER A 300 -49.73 18.84 -1.48
N ILE A 301 -49.27 17.58 -1.41
CA ILE A 301 -50.04 16.41 -1.86
C ILE A 301 -51.38 16.35 -1.17
N ASN A 302 -51.39 16.48 0.16
CA ASN A 302 -52.65 16.41 0.95
C ASN A 302 -53.57 17.60 0.69
N LYS A 303 -53.03 18.80 0.40
CA LYS A 303 -53.81 19.97 0.02
C LYS A 303 -54.45 19.76 -1.38
N GLU A 304 -53.67 19.41 -2.36
CA GLU A 304 -54.12 19.17 -3.72
C GLU A 304 -55.15 18.03 -3.77
N LEU A 305 -54.94 16.95 -3.02
CA LEU A 305 -55.92 15.89 -2.87
C LEU A 305 -57.29 16.42 -2.35
N ARG A 306 -57.29 17.24 -1.28
CA ARG A 306 -58.52 17.81 -0.74
C ARG A 306 -59.24 18.70 -1.75
N GLU A 307 -58.50 19.51 -2.47
CA GLU A 307 -59.04 20.37 -3.52
C GLU A 307 -59.76 19.57 -4.61
N VAL A 308 -59.10 18.48 -5.06
CA VAL A 308 -59.66 17.59 -6.12
C VAL A 308 -60.89 16.81 -5.62
N LEU A 309 -60.84 16.29 -4.40
CA LEU A 309 -61.99 15.58 -3.83
C LEU A 309 -63.23 16.42 -3.69
N ASN A 310 -63.07 17.76 -3.58
CA ASN A 310 -64.17 18.74 -3.57
C ASN A 310 -64.68 19.13 -4.95
N THR A 311 -64.06 18.67 -6.08
CA THR A 311 -64.55 18.94 -7.43
C THR A 311 -65.62 17.96 -7.83
N ASP A 312 -66.43 18.35 -8.81
CA ASP A 312 -67.51 17.49 -9.36
C ASP A 312 -66.98 16.53 -10.45
N ILE A 313 -66.25 15.51 -9.99
CA ILE A 313 -65.73 14.40 -10.82
C ILE A 313 -66.30 13.06 -10.33
N ALA A 314 -66.34 12.06 -11.20
CA ALA A 314 -66.87 10.74 -10.89
C ALA A 314 -66.17 10.10 -9.69
N GLN A 315 -66.94 9.43 -8.81
CA GLN A 315 -66.45 8.84 -7.54
C GLN A 315 -65.29 7.84 -7.82
N GLU A 316 -65.41 7.03 -8.86
CA GLU A 316 -64.33 6.09 -9.23
C GLU A 316 -62.98 6.79 -9.47
N ARG A 317 -63.00 7.99 -10.01
CA ARG A 317 -61.77 8.78 -10.20
C ARG A 317 -61.24 9.39 -8.90
N LYS A 318 -62.13 9.82 -8.03
CA LYS A 318 -61.79 10.29 -6.67
C LYS A 318 -61.07 9.18 -5.89
N ASP A 319 -61.60 7.96 -6.00
CA ASP A 319 -61.01 6.78 -5.31
C ASP A 319 -59.61 6.48 -5.86
N LYS A 320 -59.40 6.51 -7.21
CA LYS A 320 -58.08 6.32 -7.78
C LYS A 320 -57.05 7.39 -7.41
N ILE A 321 -57.48 8.65 -7.32
CA ILE A 321 -56.63 9.78 -6.90
C ILE A 321 -56.30 9.64 -5.42
N GLN A 322 -57.26 9.25 -4.56
CA GLN A 322 -57.02 8.97 -3.18
C GLN A 322 -56.01 7.84 -2.98
N GLU A 323 -56.17 6.71 -3.70
CA GLU A 323 -55.23 5.59 -3.66
C GLU A 323 -53.81 6.01 -4.06
N ALA A 324 -53.66 6.77 -5.15
CA ALA A 324 -52.37 7.28 -5.60
C ALA A 324 -51.73 8.22 -4.55
N ALA A 325 -52.52 9.07 -3.92
CA ALA A 325 -52.05 9.95 -2.85
C ALA A 325 -51.62 9.18 -1.60
N ASP A 326 -52.34 8.12 -1.23
CA ASP A 326 -52.01 7.27 -0.08
C ASP A 326 -50.72 6.46 -0.33
N GLU A 327 -50.52 5.94 -1.55
CA GLU A 327 -49.26 5.30 -1.93
C GLU A 327 -48.09 6.27 -1.91
N LEU A 328 -48.29 7.48 -2.42
CA LEU A 328 -47.27 8.51 -2.42
C LEU A 328 -46.94 8.97 -1.00
N ASN A 329 -47.91 9.21 -0.15
CA ASN A 329 -47.71 9.52 1.26
C ASN A 329 -46.89 8.43 2.01
N LYS A 330 -47.17 7.17 1.75
CA LYS A 330 -46.35 6.04 2.29
C LYS A 330 -44.89 6.13 1.85
N LYS A 331 -44.60 6.52 0.58
CA LYS A 331 -43.23 6.74 0.13
C LYS A 331 -42.56 7.88 0.88
N TYR A 332 -43.26 9.00 1.08
CA TYR A 332 -42.75 10.14 1.87
C TYR A 332 -42.48 9.76 3.34
N ASP A 333 -43.35 8.98 3.97
CA ASP A 333 -43.15 8.49 5.32
C ASP A 333 -41.90 7.60 5.41
N ASN A 334 -41.66 6.73 4.43
CA ASN A 334 -40.48 5.93 4.35
C ASN A 334 -39.21 6.78 4.15
N TRP A 335 -39.25 7.79 3.28
CA TRP A 335 -38.13 8.71 3.09
C TRP A 335 -37.82 9.50 4.35
N LEU A 336 -38.82 10.09 4.98
CA LEU A 336 -38.67 10.86 6.23
C LEU A 336 -38.08 10.00 7.35
N SER A 337 -38.48 8.73 7.46
CA SER A 337 -37.99 7.82 8.50
C SER A 337 -36.59 7.31 8.24
N SER A 338 -36.19 7.14 6.95
CA SER A 338 -34.89 6.62 6.55
C SER A 338 -33.80 7.70 6.41
N LEU A 339 -34.21 8.99 6.32
CA LEU A 339 -33.26 10.08 6.11
C LEU A 339 -32.49 10.40 7.39
N GLN A 340 -31.16 10.19 7.36
CA GLN A 340 -30.24 10.46 8.44
C GLN A 340 -29.11 11.38 7.95
N PRO A 341 -28.42 12.13 8.83
CA PRO A 341 -27.27 12.96 8.46
C PRO A 341 -26.13 12.18 7.81
N SER A 342 -26.02 10.89 8.11
CA SER A 342 -25.04 9.97 7.50
C SER A 342 -25.48 9.37 6.15
N THR A 343 -26.70 9.67 5.69
CA THR A 343 -27.25 9.11 4.45
C THR A 343 -26.44 9.61 3.25
N PRO A 344 -25.78 8.76 2.47
CA PRO A 344 -25.21 9.16 1.21
C PRO A 344 -26.33 9.55 0.26
N ASN A 345 -26.19 10.66 -0.45
CA ASN A 345 -27.21 11.16 -1.39
C ASN A 345 -28.51 11.74 -0.76
N ILE A 346 -28.39 12.54 0.28
CA ILE A 346 -29.53 13.34 0.78
C ILE A 346 -30.24 14.08 -0.37
N GLU A 347 -29.49 14.61 -1.34
CA GLU A 347 -29.98 15.26 -2.54
C GLU A 347 -30.89 14.36 -3.42
N ALA A 348 -30.62 13.06 -3.45
CA ALA A 348 -31.43 12.12 -4.24
C ALA A 348 -32.86 12.01 -3.71
N TYR A 349 -33.05 12.14 -2.41
CA TYR A 349 -34.41 12.16 -1.82
C TYR A 349 -35.18 13.40 -2.24
N ILE A 350 -34.54 14.57 -2.26
CA ILE A 350 -35.16 15.83 -2.70
C ILE A 350 -35.55 15.74 -4.19
N THR A 351 -34.64 15.25 -5.03
CA THR A 351 -34.88 15.10 -6.47
C THR A 351 -36.00 14.09 -6.74
N SER A 352 -35.96 12.95 -6.03
CA SER A 352 -37.01 11.92 -6.16
C SER A 352 -38.37 12.41 -5.69
N SER A 353 -38.43 13.15 -4.56
CA SER A 353 -39.68 13.69 -4.05
C SER A 353 -40.33 14.66 -5.03
N HIS A 354 -39.54 15.59 -5.56
CA HIS A 354 -40.03 16.56 -6.54
C HIS A 354 -40.56 15.86 -7.80
N SER A 355 -39.83 14.91 -8.36
CA SER A 355 -40.29 14.14 -9.51
C SER A 355 -41.60 13.38 -9.25
N GLN A 356 -41.78 12.81 -8.03
CA GLN A 356 -43.00 12.10 -7.69
C GLN A 356 -44.17 13.06 -7.50
N LEU A 357 -43.93 14.24 -6.90
CA LEU A 357 -44.95 15.28 -6.73
C LEU A 357 -45.45 15.79 -8.09
N GLU A 358 -44.56 16.07 -9.04
CA GLU A 358 -44.93 16.49 -10.39
C GLU A 358 -45.74 15.40 -11.12
N LYS A 359 -45.35 14.15 -11.04
CA LYS A 359 -46.12 13.03 -11.61
C LYS A 359 -47.52 12.93 -11.00
N PHE A 360 -47.63 13.15 -9.72
CA PHE A 360 -48.96 13.18 -9.06
C PHE A 360 -49.80 14.33 -9.53
N ARG A 361 -49.24 15.53 -9.73
CA ARG A 361 -49.93 16.69 -10.33
C ARG A 361 -50.41 16.44 -11.75
N GLU A 362 -49.55 15.84 -12.61
CA GLU A 362 -49.92 15.43 -13.95
C GLU A 362 -51.06 14.41 -13.94
N PHE A 363 -51.01 13.45 -13.03
CA PHE A 363 -52.07 12.45 -12.88
C PHE A 363 -53.40 13.10 -12.48
N ILE A 364 -53.40 14.02 -11.52
CA ILE A 364 -54.60 14.79 -11.13
C ILE A 364 -55.14 15.59 -12.36
N ALA A 365 -54.29 16.35 -13.00
CA ALA A 365 -54.67 17.16 -14.16
C ALA A 365 -55.33 16.32 -15.26
N THR A 366 -54.72 15.16 -15.59
CA THR A 366 -55.28 14.21 -16.58
C THR A 366 -56.65 13.66 -16.13
N ALA A 367 -56.79 13.30 -14.84
CA ALA A 367 -58.04 12.78 -14.30
C ALA A 367 -59.18 13.81 -14.32
N ILE A 368 -58.86 15.10 -14.21
CA ILE A 368 -59.85 16.19 -14.30
C ILE A 368 -60.21 16.47 -15.77
N ILE A 369 -59.23 16.52 -16.68
CA ILE A 369 -59.42 16.91 -18.11
C ILE A 369 -60.16 15.84 -18.91
N ASP A 370 -59.94 14.55 -18.64
CA ASP A 370 -60.66 13.43 -19.31
C ASP A 370 -62.15 13.42 -19.10
N GLY A 371 -62.67 14.28 -18.18
CA GLY A 371 -64.11 14.51 -17.98
C GLY A 371 -64.76 15.55 -18.93
N THR A 372 -63.98 16.33 -19.68
CA THR A 372 -64.47 17.53 -20.37
C THR A 372 -64.09 17.69 -21.82
N LYS A 373 -63.36 16.76 -22.43
CA LYS A 373 -62.96 16.90 -23.86
C LYS A 373 -63.43 15.76 -24.77
N PRO A 374 -63.93 16.11 -25.99
CA PRO A 374 -64.11 15.11 -27.04
C PRO A 374 -62.75 14.53 -27.40
N ASN A 375 -62.78 13.27 -27.78
CA ASN A 375 -61.70 12.36 -28.11
C ASN A 375 -60.61 13.00 -29.04
N THR A 376 -59.70 13.81 -28.48
CA THR A 376 -58.52 14.25 -29.22
C THR A 376 -57.51 13.10 -29.26
N ARG A 377 -57.15 12.68 -30.44
CA ARG A 377 -56.11 11.66 -30.66
C ARG A 377 -54.74 12.25 -30.35
N SER A 378 -54.31 12.19 -29.09
CA SER A 378 -52.93 12.52 -28.75
C SER A 378 -52.03 11.31 -28.82
N LYS A 379 -50.88 11.47 -29.47
CA LYS A 379 -49.86 10.41 -29.61
C LYS A 379 -48.58 10.80 -28.89
N ARG A 380 -48.10 9.95 -27.97
CA ARG A 380 -46.78 10.14 -27.34
C ARG A 380 -45.70 9.65 -28.29
N VAL A 381 -44.71 10.48 -28.56
CA VAL A 381 -43.57 10.17 -29.39
C VAL A 381 -42.29 10.43 -28.63
N LYS A 382 -41.52 9.40 -28.39
CA LYS A 382 -40.18 9.56 -27.77
C LYS A 382 -39.23 10.18 -28.77
N ILE A 383 -38.60 11.28 -28.45
CA ILE A 383 -37.66 11.99 -29.32
C ILE A 383 -36.54 11.02 -29.79
N ILE A 384 -36.09 10.10 -28.91
CA ILE A 384 -35.08 9.13 -29.26
C ILE A 384 -35.48 8.16 -30.37
N GLU A 385 -36.79 7.91 -30.57
CA GLU A 385 -37.30 7.07 -31.62
C GLU A 385 -37.42 7.83 -32.96
N CYS A 386 -37.34 9.16 -32.89
CA CYS A 386 -37.31 10.04 -34.06
C CYS A 386 -35.92 10.20 -34.67
N VAL A 387 -34.87 9.82 -33.94
CA VAL A 387 -33.48 9.85 -34.42
C VAL A 387 -33.20 8.57 -35.21
N PRO A 388 -32.80 8.66 -36.51
CA PRO A 388 -32.44 7.47 -37.26
C PRO A 388 -31.25 6.78 -36.59
N VAL A 389 -31.52 5.64 -35.94
CA VAL A 389 -30.48 4.81 -35.28
C VAL A 389 -29.74 4.07 -36.40
N ALA A 390 -28.70 4.66 -36.91
CA ALA A 390 -27.62 3.95 -37.54
C ALA A 390 -26.32 4.56 -37.04
N ASN A 391 -25.67 3.91 -36.11
CA ASN A 391 -24.23 3.96 -35.73
C ASN A 391 -23.41 5.19 -36.23
N LYS A 392 -23.99 6.37 -36.33
CA LYS A 392 -23.29 7.55 -36.81
C LYS A 392 -22.99 8.49 -35.67
N LYS A 393 -21.72 8.54 -35.33
CA LYS A 393 -21.17 9.60 -34.49
C LYS A 393 -21.38 10.93 -35.25
N ILE A 394 -22.05 11.89 -34.63
CA ILE A 394 -22.15 13.27 -35.15
C ILE A 394 -20.72 13.84 -35.11
N LYS A 395 -20.20 14.20 -36.29
CA LYS A 395 -18.82 14.70 -36.43
C LYS A 395 -18.75 16.10 -37.04
N SER A 396 -19.87 16.60 -37.59
CA SER A 396 -19.93 17.88 -38.26
C SER A 396 -21.26 18.60 -38.03
N VAL A 397 -21.30 19.90 -38.30
CA VAL A 397 -22.55 20.69 -38.28
C VAL A 397 -23.57 20.13 -39.27
N ASP A 398 -23.10 19.67 -40.41
CA ASP A 398 -23.91 19.04 -41.47
C ASP A 398 -24.62 17.75 -40.98
N ASP A 399 -23.94 16.97 -40.10
CA ASP A 399 -24.55 15.79 -39.48
C ASP A 399 -25.66 16.19 -38.48
N VAL A 400 -25.50 17.30 -37.77
CA VAL A 400 -26.53 17.84 -36.87
C VAL A 400 -27.75 18.28 -37.66
N GLU A 401 -27.56 19.00 -38.78
CA GLU A 401 -28.67 19.47 -39.64
C GLU A 401 -29.45 18.30 -40.22
N LYS A 402 -28.79 17.24 -40.68
CA LYS A 402 -29.44 16.02 -41.20
C LYS A 402 -30.27 15.31 -40.10
N VAL A 403 -29.77 15.24 -38.89
CA VAL A 403 -30.53 14.65 -37.77
C VAL A 403 -31.74 15.49 -37.42
N LEU A 404 -31.60 16.82 -37.35
CA LEU A 404 -32.71 17.73 -37.09
C LEU A 404 -33.78 17.68 -38.18
N ALA A 405 -33.37 17.59 -39.45
CA ALA A 405 -34.31 17.44 -40.56
C ALA A 405 -35.10 16.11 -40.47
N ALA A 406 -34.43 15.01 -40.15
CA ALA A 406 -35.09 13.72 -39.99
C ALA A 406 -36.07 13.68 -38.78
N ILE A 407 -35.71 14.33 -37.67
CA ILE A 407 -36.62 14.50 -36.52
C ILE A 407 -37.84 15.32 -36.91
N LYS A 408 -37.63 16.45 -37.61
CA LYS A 408 -38.70 17.33 -38.09
C LYS A 408 -39.68 16.60 -39.00
N ASP A 409 -39.17 15.88 -40.01
CA ASP A 409 -40.01 15.14 -40.97
C ASP A 409 -40.85 14.06 -40.30
N LYS A 410 -40.26 13.35 -39.30
CA LYS A 410 -40.97 12.31 -38.55
C LYS A 410 -42.05 12.93 -37.67
N LEU A 411 -41.75 14.03 -36.97
CA LEU A 411 -42.73 14.74 -36.13
C LEU A 411 -43.87 15.32 -36.98
N LEU A 412 -43.58 15.87 -38.17
CA LEU A 412 -44.63 16.37 -39.08
C LEU A 412 -45.52 15.25 -39.59
N LYS A 413 -44.95 14.07 -39.86
CA LYS A 413 -45.70 12.88 -40.28
C LYS A 413 -46.62 12.40 -39.15
N GLU A 414 -46.11 12.30 -37.92
CA GLU A 414 -46.89 11.88 -36.78
C GLU A 414 -48.00 12.90 -36.41
N LEU A 415 -47.74 14.21 -36.63
CA LEU A 415 -48.73 15.27 -36.44
C LEU A 415 -49.84 15.22 -37.50
N GLY A 416 -49.52 14.76 -38.74
CA GLY A 416 -50.54 14.57 -39.79
C GLY A 416 -51.56 13.46 -39.47
N ASP A 417 -51.19 12.52 -38.59
CA ASP A 417 -52.02 11.40 -38.15
C ASP A 417 -52.66 11.61 -36.75
N SER A 418 -52.39 12.76 -36.14
CA SER A 418 -52.80 13.07 -34.73
C SER A 418 -53.12 14.56 -34.56
N ASP A 419 -54.00 14.91 -33.64
CA ASP A 419 -54.35 16.31 -33.36
C ASP A 419 -53.25 17.00 -32.54
N GLU A 420 -52.48 16.25 -31.78
CA GLU A 420 -51.34 16.73 -31.00
C GLU A 420 -50.26 15.62 -30.81
N ILE A 421 -49.02 16.03 -30.62
CA ILE A 421 -47.90 15.16 -30.28
C ILE A 421 -47.31 15.59 -28.93
N ASN A 422 -47.23 14.67 -27.99
CA ASN A 422 -46.47 14.84 -26.75
C ASN A 422 -45.07 14.24 -26.88
N LEU A 423 -44.03 15.05 -26.66
CA LEU A 423 -42.63 14.65 -26.74
C LEU A 423 -42.11 14.23 -25.37
N ASP A 424 -41.65 13.00 -25.29
CA ASP A 424 -40.96 12.45 -24.09
C ASP A 424 -39.45 12.36 -24.31
#